data_8f2fdf654552f9d1ca41323ce2d68792
#
_entry.id   8f2fdf654552f9d1ca41323ce2d68792
#
_cell.length_a   1.000
_cell.length_b   1.000
_cell.length_c   1.000
_cell.angle_alpha   90.00
_cell.angle_beta   90.00
_cell.angle_gamma   90.00
#
_symmetry.space_group_name_H-M   'P 1'
#
loop_
_entity.id
_entity.type
_entity.pdbx_description
1 polymer ?
#
loop_
_entity_poly.entity_id
_entity_poly.type
_entity_poly.pdbx_seq_one_letter_code
_entity_poly.pdbx_strand_id
1 'polypeptide(L)'
;MHHWLTFNEINNTIMFLSFSGHTSDDDYQRAYQHLHNKFVASAKAVQIGHAIDGENEIGCMICGIAWYPATCDPADILLAERQREEGIFYCGDVQVMGEYPTYAERLWKEHNVKGNFSAGVRNEYLTYSDWGWATDDGSIHDPFRINYYRQHIQGMDRAIENGVDLRDYTTWGCIDVVSAGTGEMRKRYGLIYVAMDDEGKGTMARSRKDSFYWYKKVIASNGTDLDDSFEK
;
A
#
# COMPACT_ATOMS: atom_id res chain seq x y z
N MET A 1 -7.64 19.11 -15.62
CA MET A 1 -7.11 18.05 -14.74
C MET A 1 -5.70 17.77 -15.22
N HIS A 2 -4.68 18.01 -14.37
CA HIS A 2 -3.28 17.93 -14.81
C HIS A 2 -2.48 16.84 -14.10
N HIS A 3 -3.06 16.13 -13.12
CA HIS A 3 -2.40 15.04 -12.40
C HIS A 3 -2.90 13.68 -12.88
N TRP A 4 -1.97 12.82 -13.30
CA TRP A 4 -2.24 11.52 -13.91
C TRP A 4 -1.35 10.44 -13.32
N LEU A 5 -1.85 9.20 -13.29
CA LEU A 5 -1.07 8.01 -12.96
C LEU A 5 -1.15 7.02 -14.11
N THR A 6 0.00 6.47 -14.52
CA THR A 6 0.06 5.59 -15.70
C THR A 6 -0.48 4.19 -15.42
N PHE A 7 -0.14 3.64 -14.25
CA PHE A 7 -0.57 2.31 -13.81
C PHE A 7 -0.98 2.32 -12.35
N ASN A 8 -1.97 1.52 -12.00
CA ASN A 8 -2.31 1.20 -10.63
C ASN A 8 -1.35 0.14 -10.10
N GLU A 9 -0.58 0.47 -9.05
CA GLU A 9 0.30 -0.46 -8.33
C GLU A 9 1.12 -1.35 -9.26
N ILE A 10 1.96 -0.73 -10.11
CA ILE A 10 2.71 -1.43 -11.16
C ILE A 10 3.53 -2.61 -10.62
N ASN A 11 4.02 -2.50 -9.37
CA ASN A 11 4.84 -3.49 -8.68
C ASN A 11 4.06 -4.73 -8.22
N ASN A 12 2.72 -4.72 -8.21
CA ASN A 12 1.93 -5.90 -7.89
C ASN A 12 2.29 -7.11 -8.76
N THR A 13 2.77 -6.87 -9.97
CA THR A 13 3.22 -7.92 -10.88
C THR A 13 4.30 -8.82 -10.27
N ILE A 14 5.27 -8.26 -9.53
CA ILE A 14 6.34 -9.02 -8.89
C ILE A 14 6.00 -9.37 -7.44
N MET A 15 5.32 -8.49 -6.75
CA MET A 15 4.99 -8.63 -5.35
C MET A 15 4.09 -9.84 -5.07
N PHE A 16 3.09 -10.09 -5.91
CA PHE A 16 2.20 -11.26 -5.77
C PHE A 16 2.90 -12.60 -6.00
N LEU A 17 3.99 -12.63 -6.75
CA LEU A 17 4.78 -13.86 -6.89
C LEU A 17 5.43 -14.25 -5.56
N SER A 18 5.95 -13.28 -4.82
CA SER A 18 6.55 -13.51 -3.50
C SER A 18 5.55 -14.07 -2.48
N PHE A 19 4.25 -13.80 -2.65
CA PHE A 19 3.20 -14.30 -1.76
C PHE A 19 2.60 -15.65 -2.15
N SER A 20 2.74 -16.06 -3.40
CA SER A 20 2.07 -17.27 -3.91
C SER A 20 2.63 -18.58 -3.37
N GLY A 21 3.84 -18.58 -2.80
CA GLY A 21 4.52 -19.76 -2.24
C GLY A 21 4.90 -20.83 -3.27
N HIS A 22 4.50 -20.67 -4.52
CA HIS A 22 4.79 -21.58 -5.63
C HIS A 22 5.18 -20.78 -6.87
N THR A 23 6.42 -20.30 -6.91
CA THR A 23 6.97 -19.58 -8.06
C THR A 23 8.06 -20.40 -8.72
N SER A 24 7.97 -20.53 -10.03
CA SER A 24 9.04 -21.09 -10.88
C SER A 24 9.92 -19.96 -11.42
N ASP A 25 11.12 -20.32 -11.89
CA ASP A 25 11.99 -19.37 -12.61
C ASP A 25 11.26 -18.78 -13.82
N ASP A 26 10.41 -19.56 -14.50
CA ASP A 26 9.58 -19.11 -15.61
C ASP A 26 8.55 -18.05 -15.18
N ASP A 27 8.03 -18.13 -13.96
CA ASP A 27 7.09 -17.12 -13.45
C ASP A 27 7.80 -15.79 -13.22
N TYR A 28 8.98 -15.80 -12.62
CA TYR A 28 9.81 -14.60 -12.48
C TYR A 28 10.21 -14.03 -13.84
N GLN A 29 10.67 -14.85 -14.77
CA GLN A 29 11.00 -14.40 -16.12
C GLN A 29 9.81 -13.69 -16.78
N ARG A 30 8.60 -14.26 -16.69
CA ARG A 30 7.38 -13.65 -17.22
C ARG A 30 7.03 -12.36 -16.50
N ALA A 31 7.16 -12.31 -15.18
CA ALA A 31 6.85 -11.13 -14.38
C ALA A 31 7.78 -9.95 -14.69
N TYR A 32 9.09 -10.18 -14.75
CA TYR A 32 10.05 -9.13 -15.11
C TYR A 32 9.86 -8.66 -16.55
N GLN A 33 9.58 -9.57 -17.50
CA GLN A 33 9.25 -9.18 -18.86
C GLN A 33 7.96 -8.35 -18.94
N HIS A 34 6.94 -8.72 -18.16
CA HIS A 34 5.68 -7.98 -18.08
C HIS A 34 5.91 -6.59 -17.46
N LEU A 35 6.73 -6.48 -16.41
CA LEU A 35 7.11 -5.20 -15.82
C LEU A 35 7.86 -4.33 -16.82
N HIS A 36 8.82 -4.87 -17.55
CA HIS A 36 9.51 -4.13 -18.61
C HIS A 36 8.54 -3.54 -19.62
N ASN A 37 7.58 -4.33 -20.09
CA ASN A 37 6.57 -3.87 -21.03
C ASN A 37 5.71 -2.74 -20.44
N LYS A 38 5.34 -2.84 -19.14
CA LYS A 38 4.61 -1.79 -18.42
C LYS A 38 5.44 -0.52 -18.27
N PHE A 39 6.74 -0.62 -17.97
CA PHE A 39 7.65 0.54 -17.89
C PHE A 39 7.73 1.27 -19.20
N VAL A 40 7.92 0.54 -20.31
CA VAL A 40 7.94 1.13 -21.67
C VAL A 40 6.60 1.78 -22.02
N ALA A 41 5.48 1.15 -21.67
CA ALA A 41 4.14 1.71 -21.91
C ALA A 41 3.91 2.97 -21.05
N SER A 42 4.36 2.96 -19.79
CA SER A 42 4.30 4.11 -18.89
C SER A 42 5.10 5.30 -19.46
N ALA A 43 6.35 5.07 -19.86
CA ALA A 43 7.20 6.11 -20.44
C ALA A 43 6.57 6.73 -21.71
N LYS A 44 5.98 5.90 -22.59
CA LYS A 44 5.24 6.38 -23.77
C LYS A 44 4.02 7.20 -23.39
N ALA A 45 3.26 6.77 -22.38
CA ALA A 45 2.09 7.51 -21.89
C ALA A 45 2.50 8.89 -21.34
N VAL A 46 3.61 8.99 -20.62
CA VAL A 46 4.18 10.26 -20.15
C VAL A 46 4.53 11.18 -21.32
N GLN A 47 5.24 10.66 -22.33
CA GLN A 47 5.60 11.43 -23.52
C GLN A 47 4.36 11.97 -24.27
N ILE A 48 3.35 11.12 -24.44
CA ILE A 48 2.10 11.51 -25.10
C ILE A 48 1.35 12.55 -24.25
N GLY A 49 1.26 12.34 -22.95
CA GLY A 49 0.58 13.26 -22.04
C GLY A 49 1.20 14.66 -22.03
N HIS A 50 2.54 14.75 -22.01
CA HIS A 50 3.24 16.03 -22.11
C HIS A 50 3.15 16.65 -23.51
N ALA A 51 3.04 15.85 -24.57
CA ALA A 51 2.81 16.36 -25.93
C ALA A 51 1.41 16.95 -26.12
N ILE A 52 0.41 16.45 -25.36
CA ILE A 52 -0.96 16.98 -25.36
C ILE A 52 -1.03 18.28 -24.57
N ASP A 53 -0.42 18.30 -23.39
CA ASP A 53 -0.38 19.47 -22.52
C ASP A 53 0.88 19.41 -21.64
N GLY A 54 1.77 20.39 -21.82
CA GLY A 54 3.03 20.47 -21.07
C GLY A 54 2.88 20.70 -19.57
N GLU A 55 1.68 21.12 -19.11
CA GLU A 55 1.35 21.32 -17.70
C GLU A 55 0.91 20.01 -17.01
N ASN A 56 0.83 18.90 -17.72
CA ASN A 56 0.49 17.61 -17.13
C ASN A 56 1.62 17.13 -16.22
N GLU A 57 1.26 16.81 -14.98
CA GLU A 57 2.11 16.09 -14.01
C GLU A 57 1.72 14.61 -14.04
N ILE A 58 2.63 13.76 -14.50
CA ILE A 58 2.33 12.34 -14.74
C ILE A 58 3.28 11.48 -13.91
N GLY A 59 2.71 10.83 -12.91
CA GLY A 59 3.45 10.00 -11.96
C GLY A 59 3.19 8.51 -12.10
N CYS A 60 3.68 7.77 -11.11
CA CYS A 60 3.44 6.34 -10.94
C CYS A 60 2.74 6.06 -9.61
N MET A 61 2.08 4.92 -9.52
CA MET A 61 1.51 4.39 -8.30
C MET A 61 2.21 3.10 -7.92
N ILE A 62 2.77 3.07 -6.72
CA ILE A 62 3.47 1.92 -6.15
C ILE A 62 2.68 1.43 -4.92
N CYS A 63 2.39 0.14 -4.87
CA CYS A 63 1.89 -0.51 -3.66
C CYS A 63 3.01 -0.56 -2.62
N GLY A 64 2.84 0.14 -1.49
CA GLY A 64 3.80 0.15 -0.39
C GLY A 64 3.40 -0.85 0.69
N ILE A 65 4.20 -1.90 0.87
CA ILE A 65 4.08 -2.82 2.00
C ILE A 65 5.30 -2.65 2.90
N ALA A 66 5.06 -2.40 4.18
CA ALA A 66 6.14 -2.33 5.15
C ALA A 66 6.65 -3.73 5.49
N TRP A 67 7.88 -4.03 5.10
CA TRP A 67 8.58 -5.27 5.43
C TRP A 67 9.43 -5.06 6.67
N TYR A 68 9.21 -5.89 7.68
CA TYR A 68 9.98 -5.87 8.93
C TYR A 68 10.75 -7.17 9.10
N PRO A 69 11.99 -7.13 9.64
CA PRO A 69 12.70 -8.35 9.99
C PRO A 69 11.94 -9.09 11.10
N ALA A 70 11.91 -10.43 11.03
CA ALA A 70 11.24 -11.26 12.03
C ALA A 70 11.96 -11.20 13.39
N THR A 71 13.29 -11.05 13.35
CA THR A 71 14.16 -10.90 14.53
C THR A 71 15.24 -9.85 14.27
N CYS A 72 16.09 -9.58 15.27
CA CYS A 72 17.27 -8.73 15.09
C CYS A 72 18.48 -9.49 14.48
N ASP A 73 18.29 -10.72 14.00
CA ASP A 73 19.33 -11.44 13.27
C ASP A 73 19.68 -10.69 11.97
N PRO A 74 20.97 -10.49 11.66
CA PRO A 74 21.38 -9.85 10.42
C PRO A 74 20.81 -10.48 9.16
N ALA A 75 20.56 -11.80 9.15
CA ALA A 75 19.95 -12.49 8.02
C ALA A 75 18.50 -12.06 7.81
N ASP A 76 17.71 -11.89 8.88
CA ASP A 76 16.32 -11.41 8.81
C ASP A 76 16.26 -9.96 8.35
N ILE A 77 17.20 -9.12 8.84
CA ILE A 77 17.30 -7.72 8.42
C ILE A 77 17.60 -7.62 6.92
N LEU A 78 18.59 -8.36 6.45
CA LEU A 78 18.96 -8.39 5.03
C LEU A 78 17.84 -8.93 4.14
N LEU A 79 17.08 -9.92 4.63
CA LEU A 79 15.93 -10.46 3.90
C LEU A 79 14.82 -9.41 3.77
N ALA A 80 14.51 -8.68 4.85
CA ALA A 80 13.51 -7.61 4.82
C ALA A 80 13.93 -6.48 3.84
N GLU A 81 15.21 -6.11 3.79
CA GLU A 81 15.74 -5.14 2.82
C GLU A 81 15.59 -5.63 1.38
N ARG A 82 15.94 -6.89 1.09
CA ARG A 82 15.77 -7.48 -0.25
C ARG A 82 14.33 -7.49 -0.70
N GLN A 83 13.39 -7.80 0.20
CA GLN A 83 11.96 -7.76 -0.12
C GLN A 83 11.49 -6.33 -0.45
N ARG A 84 12.02 -5.32 0.22
CA ARG A 84 11.75 -3.91 -0.11
C ARG A 84 12.33 -3.52 -1.46
N GLU A 85 13.58 -3.89 -1.73
CA GLU A 85 14.24 -3.63 -3.02
C GLU A 85 13.43 -4.21 -4.18
N GLU A 86 13.06 -5.48 -4.09
CA GLU A 86 12.33 -6.16 -5.15
C GLU A 86 10.87 -5.71 -5.24
N GLY A 87 10.17 -5.71 -4.10
CA GLY A 87 8.73 -5.50 -4.06
C GLY A 87 8.31 -4.04 -4.23
N ILE A 88 9.17 -3.08 -3.89
CA ILE A 88 8.84 -1.65 -3.88
C ILE A 88 9.81 -0.85 -4.74
N PHE A 89 11.11 -0.85 -4.36
CA PHE A 89 12.07 0.09 -4.89
C PHE A 89 12.39 -0.17 -6.36
N TYR A 90 12.48 -1.44 -6.79
CA TYR A 90 12.75 -1.79 -8.19
C TYR A 90 11.83 -1.05 -9.17
N CYS A 91 10.52 -1.09 -8.92
CA CYS A 91 9.56 -0.40 -9.79
C CYS A 91 9.57 1.12 -9.58
N GLY A 92 9.74 1.59 -8.34
CA GLY A 92 9.83 3.01 -8.03
C GLY A 92 11.03 3.66 -8.69
N ASP A 93 12.20 3.04 -8.55
CA ASP A 93 13.45 3.55 -9.12
C ASP A 93 13.38 3.63 -10.65
N VAL A 94 12.90 2.57 -11.32
CA VAL A 94 12.73 2.60 -12.78
C VAL A 94 11.78 3.70 -13.22
N GLN A 95 10.68 3.91 -12.52
CA GLN A 95 9.69 4.94 -12.86
C GLN A 95 10.24 6.37 -12.66
N VAL A 96 11.05 6.59 -11.62
CA VAL A 96 11.59 7.90 -11.28
C VAL A 96 12.86 8.22 -12.07
N MET A 97 13.76 7.25 -12.19
CA MET A 97 15.08 7.45 -12.83
C MET A 97 15.05 7.23 -14.33
N GLY A 98 14.07 6.50 -14.85
CA GLY A 98 13.98 6.14 -16.27
C GLY A 98 14.97 5.05 -16.70
N GLU A 99 15.67 4.45 -15.75
CA GLU A 99 16.64 3.37 -15.96
C GLU A 99 16.56 2.33 -14.85
N TYR A 100 17.12 1.14 -15.09
CA TYR A 100 17.17 0.10 -14.08
C TYR A 100 18.17 0.43 -12.98
N PRO A 101 17.81 0.22 -11.70
CA PRO A 101 18.73 0.42 -10.59
C PRO A 101 19.92 -0.56 -10.66
N THR A 102 21.04 -0.19 -10.06
CA THR A 102 22.28 -0.98 -10.09
C THR A 102 22.13 -2.39 -9.51
N TYR A 103 21.15 -2.60 -8.61
CA TYR A 103 20.87 -3.90 -8.01
C TYR A 103 19.94 -4.78 -8.88
N ALA A 104 19.38 -4.29 -9.98
CA ALA A 104 18.45 -5.05 -10.83
C ALA A 104 19.08 -6.34 -11.37
N GLU A 105 20.35 -6.28 -11.82
CA GLU A 105 21.06 -7.48 -12.31
C GLU A 105 21.21 -8.55 -11.22
N ARG A 106 21.38 -8.15 -9.96
CA ARG A 106 21.44 -9.07 -8.84
C ARG A 106 20.09 -9.75 -8.64
N LEU A 107 18.99 -9.01 -8.62
CA LEU A 107 17.62 -9.58 -8.50
C LEU A 107 17.34 -10.58 -9.64
N TRP A 108 17.68 -10.25 -10.88
CA TRP A 108 17.50 -11.15 -12.01
C TRP A 108 18.31 -12.44 -11.88
N LYS A 109 19.52 -12.36 -11.36
CA LYS A 109 20.36 -13.55 -11.10
C LYS A 109 19.81 -14.39 -9.93
N GLU A 110 19.35 -13.76 -8.87
CA GLU A 110 18.79 -14.42 -7.69
C GLU A 110 17.60 -15.31 -8.05
N HIS A 111 16.78 -14.90 -9.01
CA HIS A 111 15.60 -15.67 -9.45
C HIS A 111 15.89 -16.82 -10.44
N ASN A 112 17.08 -16.92 -10.94
CA ASN A 112 17.54 -18.09 -11.71
C ASN A 112 18.10 -19.19 -10.80
N VAL A 113 18.27 -18.95 -9.51
CA VAL A 113 18.80 -19.90 -8.53
C VAL A 113 17.60 -20.57 -7.81
N LYS A 114 17.45 -21.87 -7.97
CA LYS A 114 16.50 -22.70 -7.24
C LYS A 114 16.80 -22.61 -5.74
N GLY A 115 16.15 -21.73 -5.02
CA GLY A 115 16.30 -21.52 -3.60
C GLY A 115 14.93 -21.42 -2.90
N ASN A 116 14.82 -22.04 -1.74
CA ASN A 116 13.63 -22.04 -0.93
C ASN A 116 13.62 -20.73 -0.10
N PHE A 117 12.83 -19.73 -0.51
CA PHE A 117 12.79 -18.40 0.07
C PHE A 117 11.76 -18.24 1.22
N SER A 118 11.41 -19.32 1.90
CA SER A 118 10.34 -19.31 2.91
C SER A 118 10.78 -18.97 4.34
N ALA A 119 12.03 -18.62 4.60
CA ALA A 119 12.53 -18.38 5.95
C ALA A 119 12.71 -16.89 6.25
N GLY A 120 11.96 -16.37 7.22
CA GLY A 120 12.35 -15.18 7.99
C GLY A 120 11.67 -13.85 7.68
N VAL A 121 10.76 -13.73 6.71
CA VAL A 121 9.89 -12.55 6.57
C VAL A 121 8.49 -12.92 7.00
N ARG A 122 8.10 -12.48 8.19
CA ARG A 122 6.69 -12.45 8.55
C ARG A 122 6.05 -11.32 7.77
N ASN A 123 5.21 -11.70 6.83
CA ASN A 123 4.14 -10.87 6.37
C ASN A 123 3.12 -10.84 7.51
N GLU A 124 3.24 -9.88 8.40
CA GLU A 124 2.12 -9.52 9.26
C GLU A 124 1.08 -8.88 8.34
N TYR A 125 0.34 -9.71 7.63
CA TYR A 125 -1.04 -9.37 7.35
C TYR A 125 -1.66 -9.20 8.72
N LEU A 126 -1.78 -7.96 9.14
CA LEU A 126 -2.64 -7.59 10.23
C LEU A 126 -3.95 -8.33 9.98
N THR A 127 -4.24 -9.26 10.87
CA THR A 127 -5.51 -9.98 10.81
C THR A 127 -6.57 -8.90 10.97
N TYR A 128 -7.25 -8.57 9.90
CA TYR A 128 -8.20 -7.47 9.82
C TYR A 128 -9.42 -7.62 10.74
N SER A 129 -9.49 -8.70 11.52
CA SER A 129 -10.49 -8.95 12.54
C SER A 129 -10.59 -7.87 13.62
N ASP A 130 -9.54 -7.06 13.81
CA ASP A 130 -9.47 -6.06 14.87
C ASP A 130 -9.78 -4.62 14.39
N TRP A 131 -10.29 -4.46 13.17
CA TRP A 131 -10.51 -3.15 12.56
C TRP A 131 -11.81 -2.44 12.99
N GLY A 132 -12.54 -2.99 13.95
CA GLY A 132 -13.69 -2.34 14.56
C GLY A 132 -14.81 -3.28 14.90
N TRP A 133 -15.42 -3.03 16.04
CA TRP A 133 -16.58 -3.77 16.54
C TRP A 133 -17.71 -2.81 16.90
N ALA A 134 -18.93 -3.29 16.71
CA ALA A 134 -20.13 -2.58 17.16
C ALA A 134 -20.43 -2.91 18.62
N THR A 135 -20.84 -1.90 19.37
CA THR A 135 -21.36 -2.04 20.73
C THR A 135 -22.88 -1.99 20.73
N ASP A 136 -23.52 -2.36 21.85
CA ASP A 136 -24.98 -2.41 22.02
C ASP A 136 -25.64 -1.04 21.80
N ASP A 137 -24.94 0.07 22.04
CA ASP A 137 -25.40 1.43 21.79
C ASP A 137 -25.25 1.89 20.33
N GLY A 138 -24.73 1.02 19.47
CA GLY A 138 -24.49 1.29 18.04
C GLY A 138 -23.20 2.03 17.73
N SER A 139 -22.36 2.29 18.72
CA SER A 139 -21.01 2.84 18.51
C SER A 139 -20.12 1.81 17.82
N ILE A 140 -19.20 2.28 16.97
CA ILE A 140 -18.21 1.43 16.30
C ILE A 140 -16.83 1.90 16.73
N HIS A 141 -16.15 1.06 17.49
CA HIS A 141 -14.82 1.32 18.00
C HIS A 141 -13.75 0.67 17.13
N ASP A 142 -12.80 1.46 16.63
CA ASP A 142 -11.70 1.01 15.78
C ASP A 142 -10.37 1.70 16.14
N PRO A 143 -9.91 1.56 17.41
CA PRO A 143 -8.70 2.24 17.91
C PRO A 143 -7.44 1.83 17.14
N PHE A 144 -7.41 0.61 16.62
CA PHE A 144 -6.31 0.14 15.79
C PHE A 144 -6.16 1.02 14.53
N ARG A 145 -7.26 1.38 13.87
CA ARG A 145 -7.25 2.26 12.68
C ARG A 145 -6.75 3.66 13.02
N ILE A 146 -7.19 4.20 14.16
CA ILE A 146 -6.70 5.49 14.66
C ILE A 146 -5.18 5.45 14.84
N ASN A 147 -4.67 4.40 15.50
CA ASN A 147 -3.25 4.23 15.70
C ASN A 147 -2.48 4.02 14.39
N TYR A 148 -3.02 3.27 13.45
CA TYR A 148 -2.45 3.08 12.13
C TYR A 148 -2.29 4.41 11.39
N TYR A 149 -3.33 5.22 11.30
CA TYR A 149 -3.26 6.53 10.65
C TYR A 149 -2.32 7.49 11.37
N ARG A 150 -2.33 7.49 12.70
CA ARG A 150 -1.42 8.32 13.51
C ARG A 150 0.03 8.07 13.15
N GLN A 151 0.44 6.81 13.10
CA GLN A 151 1.82 6.44 12.75
C GLN A 151 2.19 6.86 11.33
N HIS A 152 1.27 6.72 10.38
CA HIS A 152 1.50 7.17 9.00
C HIS A 152 1.65 8.69 8.93
N ILE A 153 0.79 9.46 9.60
CA ILE A 153 0.85 10.92 9.62
C ILE A 153 2.16 11.40 10.27
N GLN A 154 2.58 10.78 11.38
CA GLN A 154 3.89 11.05 11.98
C GLN A 154 5.06 10.70 11.06
N GLY A 155 4.92 9.65 10.26
CA GLY A 155 5.90 9.29 9.23
C GLY A 155 5.97 10.32 8.10
N MET A 156 4.82 10.82 7.67
CA MET A 156 4.72 11.89 6.66
C MET A 156 5.31 13.20 7.14
N ASP A 157 5.06 13.59 8.38
CA ASP A 157 5.64 14.79 9.01
C ASP A 157 7.17 14.73 8.96
N ARG A 158 7.76 13.60 9.38
CA ARG A 158 9.22 13.38 9.26
C ARG A 158 9.72 13.41 7.82
N ALA A 159 8.94 12.91 6.86
CA ALA A 159 9.31 12.97 5.46
C ALA A 159 9.35 14.41 4.94
N ILE A 160 8.37 15.24 5.33
CA ILE A 160 8.34 16.67 5.03
C ILE A 160 9.54 17.40 5.65
N GLU A 161 9.85 17.10 6.93
CA GLU A 161 11.04 17.64 7.60
C GLU A 161 12.35 17.30 6.86
N ASN A 162 12.40 16.14 6.21
CA ASN A 162 13.52 15.69 5.37
C ASN A 162 13.48 16.23 3.93
N GLY A 163 12.56 17.15 3.61
CA GLY A 163 12.50 17.84 2.33
C GLY A 163 11.66 17.15 1.26
N VAL A 164 10.83 16.16 1.61
CA VAL A 164 9.88 15.54 0.68
C VAL A 164 8.72 16.51 0.41
N ASP A 165 8.45 16.80 -0.86
CA ASP A 165 7.26 17.54 -1.29
C ASP A 165 6.03 16.64 -1.25
N LEU A 166 5.51 16.39 -0.04
CA LEU A 166 4.30 15.62 0.18
C LEU A 166 3.08 16.50 -0.08
N ARG A 167 2.28 16.16 -1.08
CA ARG A 167 1.12 16.97 -1.49
C ARG A 167 -0.19 16.46 -0.90
N ASP A 168 -0.37 15.14 -0.84
CA ASP A 168 -1.63 14.52 -0.44
C ASP A 168 -1.42 13.23 0.34
N TYR A 169 -2.41 12.90 1.17
CA TYR A 169 -2.57 11.59 1.78
C TYR A 169 -4.00 11.09 1.59
N THR A 170 -4.13 10.00 0.87
CA THR A 170 -5.43 9.38 0.57
C THR A 170 -5.58 8.05 1.30
N THR A 171 -6.58 7.94 2.15
CA THR A 171 -6.91 6.69 2.85
C THR A 171 -7.63 5.71 1.93
N TRP A 172 -7.43 4.41 2.12
CA TRP A 172 -8.17 3.38 1.40
C TRP A 172 -9.58 3.23 1.95
N GLY A 173 -10.56 3.68 1.15
CA GLY A 173 -11.98 3.55 1.48
C GLY A 173 -12.48 4.54 2.54
N CYS A 174 -13.29 5.51 2.16
CA CYS A 174 -14.02 6.36 3.13
C CYS A 174 -15.16 5.57 3.81
N ILE A 175 -15.67 4.54 3.17
CA ILE A 175 -16.74 3.64 3.63
C ILE A 175 -16.25 2.20 3.53
N ASP A 176 -16.77 1.30 4.37
CA ASP A 176 -16.48 -0.13 4.26
C ASP A 176 -16.83 -0.66 2.87
N VAL A 177 -15.88 -1.34 2.26
CA VAL A 177 -16.01 -1.96 0.94
C VAL A 177 -15.59 -3.43 1.02
N VAL A 178 -16.09 -4.22 0.09
CA VAL A 178 -15.67 -5.61 -0.06
C VAL A 178 -14.19 -5.63 -0.48
N SER A 179 -13.41 -6.48 0.16
CA SER A 179 -12.00 -6.66 -0.20
C SER A 179 -11.84 -7.14 -1.63
N ALA A 180 -11.13 -6.39 -2.46
CA ALA A 180 -10.85 -6.75 -3.84
C ALA A 180 -10.01 -8.03 -3.95
N GLY A 181 -9.14 -8.31 -2.97
CA GLY A 181 -8.26 -9.47 -2.99
C GLY A 181 -8.88 -10.77 -2.46
N THR A 182 -9.85 -10.68 -1.54
CA THR A 182 -10.39 -11.87 -0.84
C THR A 182 -11.92 -11.96 -0.84
N GLY A 183 -12.64 -10.95 -1.31
CA GLY A 183 -14.09 -10.95 -1.38
C GLY A 183 -14.80 -10.76 -0.03
N GLU A 184 -14.08 -10.39 1.04
CA GLU A 184 -14.60 -10.31 2.40
C GLU A 184 -15.02 -8.89 2.78
N MET A 185 -16.20 -8.73 3.36
CA MET A 185 -16.71 -7.47 3.90
C MET A 185 -16.20 -7.22 5.34
N ARG A 186 -15.94 -8.28 6.10
CA ARG A 186 -15.49 -8.22 7.50
C ARG A 186 -14.16 -7.47 7.70
N LYS A 187 -13.38 -7.23 6.63
CA LYS A 187 -12.13 -6.45 6.68
C LYS A 187 -12.32 -4.97 7.02
N ARG A 188 -13.52 -4.43 6.83
CA ARG A 188 -13.91 -3.12 7.38
C ARG A 188 -12.96 -1.97 7.08
N TYR A 189 -12.54 -1.79 5.84
CA TYR A 189 -11.51 -0.81 5.45
C TYR A 189 -11.86 0.66 5.73
N GLY A 190 -13.16 1.01 5.70
CA GLY A 190 -13.61 2.40 5.73
C GLY A 190 -13.63 3.05 7.12
N LEU A 191 -13.84 4.35 7.13
CA LEU A 191 -14.14 5.18 8.30
C LEU A 191 -15.64 5.13 8.68
N ILE A 192 -16.45 4.67 7.74
CA ILE A 192 -17.90 4.48 7.90
C ILE A 192 -18.21 2.99 7.82
N TYR A 193 -18.78 2.45 8.87
CA TYR A 193 -19.24 1.07 8.94
C TYR A 193 -20.46 0.85 8.05
N VAL A 194 -20.51 -0.31 7.38
CA VAL A 194 -21.68 -0.78 6.63
C VAL A 194 -22.17 -2.09 7.23
N ALA A 195 -23.41 -2.14 7.66
CA ALA A 195 -24.03 -3.32 8.26
C ALA A 195 -24.33 -4.40 7.20
N MET A 196 -23.27 -5.04 6.72
CA MET A 196 -23.27 -6.16 5.75
C MET A 196 -22.25 -7.22 6.19
N ASP A 197 -22.58 -8.49 6.05
CA ASP A 197 -21.67 -9.62 6.27
C ASP A 197 -20.93 -10.02 4.98
N ASP A 198 -20.11 -11.08 5.06
CA ASP A 198 -19.33 -11.59 3.93
C ASP A 198 -20.22 -12.28 2.87
N GLU A 199 -21.44 -12.68 3.21
CA GLU A 199 -22.44 -13.25 2.31
C GLU A 199 -23.31 -12.18 1.64
N GLY A 200 -23.04 -10.90 1.88
CA GLY A 200 -23.80 -9.78 1.33
C GLY A 200 -25.13 -9.53 2.03
N LYS A 201 -25.36 -10.11 3.21
CA LYS A 201 -26.58 -9.94 4.00
C LYS A 201 -26.40 -8.85 5.04
N GLY A 202 -27.49 -8.17 5.38
CA GLY A 202 -27.51 -7.12 6.40
C GLY A 202 -28.46 -6.00 6.03
N THR A 203 -28.54 -4.99 6.90
CA THR A 203 -29.44 -3.84 6.68
C THR A 203 -28.88 -2.79 5.76
N MET A 204 -27.58 -2.87 5.42
CA MET A 204 -26.85 -1.83 4.69
C MET A 204 -26.80 -0.47 5.41
N ALA A 205 -27.24 -0.42 6.66
CA ALA A 205 -27.15 0.80 7.47
C ALA A 205 -25.70 1.25 7.62
N ARG A 206 -25.49 2.55 7.67
CA ARG A 206 -24.18 3.17 7.76
C ARG A 206 -24.03 3.89 9.08
N SER A 207 -22.91 3.65 9.76
CA SER A 207 -22.56 4.28 11.03
C SER A 207 -21.12 4.81 10.98
N ARG A 208 -20.90 5.99 11.54
CA ARG A 208 -19.57 6.56 11.66
C ARG A 208 -18.80 5.82 12.74
N LYS A 209 -17.56 5.44 12.44
CA LYS A 209 -16.66 4.83 13.41
C LYS A 209 -15.94 5.91 14.23
N ASP A 210 -15.28 5.51 15.32
CA ASP A 210 -14.46 6.43 16.10
C ASP A 210 -13.37 7.09 15.26
N SER A 211 -12.75 6.33 14.38
CA SER A 211 -11.76 6.83 13.43
C SER A 211 -12.30 7.93 12.49
N PHE A 212 -13.60 7.95 12.19
CA PHE A 212 -14.20 9.04 11.42
C PHE A 212 -14.10 10.38 12.15
N TYR A 213 -14.45 10.40 13.42
CA TYR A 213 -14.43 11.61 14.22
C TYR A 213 -13.00 12.06 14.53
N TRP A 214 -12.13 11.10 14.84
CA TRP A 214 -10.71 11.36 15.04
C TRP A 214 -10.07 11.94 13.76
N TYR A 215 -10.30 11.33 12.61
CA TYR A 215 -9.71 11.80 11.35
C TYR A 215 -10.28 13.15 10.89
N LYS A 216 -11.56 13.42 11.18
CA LYS A 216 -12.15 14.76 10.98
C LYS A 216 -11.37 15.84 11.76
N LYS A 217 -11.01 15.57 13.01
CA LYS A 217 -10.19 16.47 13.83
C LYS A 217 -8.78 16.63 13.24
N VAL A 218 -8.15 15.54 12.81
CA VAL A 218 -6.83 15.56 12.16
C VAL A 218 -6.84 16.44 10.92
N ILE A 219 -7.85 16.31 10.06
CA ILE A 219 -8.00 17.15 8.87
C ILE A 219 -8.16 18.62 9.28
N ALA A 220 -9.01 18.92 10.26
CA ALA A 220 -9.26 20.30 10.72
C ALA A 220 -8.01 20.96 11.31
N SER A 221 -7.11 20.20 11.92
CA SER A 221 -5.84 20.66 12.47
C SER A 221 -4.67 20.59 11.47
N ASN A 222 -4.92 20.22 10.22
CA ASN A 222 -3.87 19.96 9.23
C ASN A 222 -2.78 19.00 9.74
N GLY A 223 -3.20 17.90 10.39
CA GLY A 223 -2.30 16.86 10.87
C GLY A 223 -1.57 17.14 12.18
N THR A 224 -1.78 18.27 12.82
CA THR A 224 -1.05 18.66 14.05
C THR A 224 -1.65 18.11 15.34
N ASP A 225 -2.96 17.80 15.36
CA ASP A 225 -3.67 17.25 16.53
C ASP A 225 -3.91 15.75 16.34
N LEU A 226 -3.01 14.94 16.90
CA LEU A 226 -3.03 13.48 16.80
C LEU A 226 -3.37 12.78 18.12
N ASP A 227 -3.86 13.49 19.13
CA ASP A 227 -4.25 12.87 20.41
C ASP A 227 -5.51 11.99 20.26
N ASP A 228 -5.87 11.27 21.34
CA ASP A 228 -7.00 10.34 21.34
C ASP A 228 -8.36 11.04 21.60
N SER A 229 -8.38 12.32 21.89
CA SER A 229 -9.60 13.07 22.14
C SER A 229 -10.31 13.42 20.83
N PHE A 230 -11.60 13.19 20.74
CA PHE A 230 -12.46 13.63 19.64
C PHE A 230 -13.92 13.74 20.09
N GLU A 231 -14.65 14.64 19.48
CA GLU A 231 -16.10 14.80 19.70
C GLU A 231 -16.90 14.02 18.64
N LYS A 232 -17.94 13.30 19.08
CA LYS A 232 -18.85 12.53 18.21
C LYS A 232 -20.01 13.36 17.68
#